data_3aa5ba66191a7181295dfa58b6eb9ed7
#
_entry.id   3aa5ba66191a7181295dfa58b6eb9ed7
#
_cell.length_a   1.000
_cell.length_b   1.000
_cell.length_c   1.000
_cell.angle_alpha   90.00
_cell.angle_beta   90.00
_cell.angle_gamma   90.00
#
_symmetry.space_group_name_H-M   'P 1'
#
loop_
_entity.id
_entity.type
_entity.pdbx_description
1 polymer ?
#
loop_
_entity_poly.entity_id
_entity_poly.type
_entity_poly.pdbx_seq_one_letter_code
_entity_poly.pdbx_strand_id
1 'polypeptide(L)'
;MNSLLRWLMADALLWAAIQAAVDAGREIMAVYATDFGVEKKSDDSPLTLADQRAHETIAKALRPLGLPLLSEEGRDIPFEERKQWSPYWLVDPLDGTKEFVRRNGEFTVNIALVKENRPVMGVVYAPVRDWLFFAEKNKGAYKLDDAR
;
A
#
# COMPACT_ATOMS: atom_id res chain seq x y z
N MET A 1 0.12 23.63 -17.28
CA MET A 1 -0.85 23.10 -16.30
C MET A 1 -0.92 24.07 -15.13
N ASN A 2 -2.11 24.58 -14.82
CA ASN A 2 -2.37 25.57 -13.77
C ASN A 2 -1.96 25.01 -12.39
N SER A 3 -1.40 25.85 -11.51
CA SER A 3 -0.99 25.46 -10.15
C SER A 3 -2.12 24.84 -9.32
N LEU A 4 -3.35 25.34 -9.50
CA LEU A 4 -4.56 24.82 -8.84
C LEU A 4 -4.88 23.37 -9.28
N LEU A 5 -4.78 23.07 -10.56
CA LEU A 5 -4.98 21.71 -11.09
C LEU A 5 -3.92 20.73 -10.57
N ARG A 6 -2.67 21.17 -10.46
CA ARG A 6 -1.59 20.35 -9.85
C ARG A 6 -1.88 20.05 -8.38
N TRP A 7 -2.42 21.02 -7.67
CA TRP A 7 -2.77 20.88 -6.25
C TRP A 7 -3.94 19.90 -6.07
N LEU A 8 -5.02 20.06 -6.83
CA LEU A 8 -6.18 19.17 -6.82
C LEU A 8 -5.84 17.74 -7.26
N MET A 9 -4.93 17.56 -8.22
CA MET A 9 -4.49 16.22 -8.64
C MET A 9 -3.61 15.54 -7.60
N ALA A 10 -2.73 16.28 -6.91
CA ALA A 10 -1.90 15.73 -5.84
C ALA A 10 -2.77 15.26 -4.67
N ASP A 11 -3.77 16.04 -4.26
CA ASP A 11 -4.71 15.65 -3.21
C ASP A 11 -5.56 14.43 -3.63
N ALA A 12 -5.94 14.32 -4.90
CA ALA A 12 -6.66 13.17 -5.43
C ALA A 12 -5.82 11.88 -5.41
N LEU A 13 -4.51 11.95 -5.72
CA LEU A 13 -3.60 10.82 -5.65
C LEU A 13 -3.38 10.37 -4.20
N LEU A 14 -3.19 11.32 -3.29
CA LEU A 14 -3.05 11.00 -1.85
C LEU A 14 -4.32 10.35 -1.31
N TRP A 15 -5.47 10.89 -1.64
CA TRP A 15 -6.75 10.33 -1.22
C TRP A 15 -6.96 8.90 -1.74
N ALA A 16 -6.64 8.67 -3.03
CA ALA A 16 -6.72 7.34 -3.62
C ALA A 16 -5.78 6.34 -2.93
N ALA A 17 -4.55 6.75 -2.60
CA ALA A 17 -3.61 5.92 -1.86
C ALA A 17 -4.10 5.60 -0.45
N ILE A 18 -4.68 6.57 0.27
CA ILE A 18 -5.27 6.37 1.60
C ILE A 18 -6.42 5.36 1.52
N GLN A 19 -7.37 5.54 0.60
CA GLN A 19 -8.49 4.61 0.43
C GLN A 19 -7.99 3.20 0.07
N ALA A 20 -7.05 3.10 -0.86
CA ALA A 20 -6.45 1.82 -1.25
C ALA A 20 -5.80 1.10 -0.06
N ALA A 21 -5.06 1.83 0.78
CA ALA A 21 -4.40 1.26 1.96
C ALA A 21 -5.41 0.77 3.01
N VAL A 22 -6.45 1.55 3.28
CA VAL A 22 -7.50 1.18 4.25
C VAL A 22 -8.30 -0.02 3.75
N ASP A 23 -8.68 -0.04 2.47
CA ASP A 23 -9.42 -1.16 1.87
C ASP A 23 -8.57 -2.44 1.83
N ALA A 24 -7.28 -2.34 1.47
CA ALA A 24 -6.35 -3.46 1.56
C ALA A 24 -6.21 -3.98 3.00
N GLY A 25 -6.14 -3.09 3.97
CA GLY A 25 -6.12 -3.45 5.39
C GLY A 25 -7.36 -4.22 5.82
N ARG A 26 -8.54 -3.90 5.30
CA ARG A 26 -9.78 -4.68 5.55
C ARG A 26 -9.67 -6.10 5.01
N GLU A 27 -9.11 -6.27 3.81
CA GLU A 27 -8.89 -7.59 3.22
C GLU A 27 -7.89 -8.42 4.05
N ILE A 28 -6.80 -7.80 4.50
CA ILE A 28 -5.84 -8.45 5.39
C ILE A 28 -6.52 -8.88 6.69
N MET A 29 -7.30 -7.99 7.32
CA MET A 29 -7.97 -8.28 8.58
C MET A 29 -9.05 -9.35 8.45
N ALA A 30 -9.70 -9.49 7.30
CA ALA A 30 -10.62 -10.58 7.03
C ALA A 30 -9.93 -11.95 7.08
N VAL A 31 -8.71 -12.06 6.54
CA VAL A 31 -7.87 -13.27 6.65
C VAL A 31 -7.31 -13.43 8.07
N TYR A 32 -6.83 -12.34 8.67
CA TYR A 32 -6.24 -12.34 10.01
C TYR A 32 -7.22 -12.77 11.10
N ALA A 33 -8.51 -12.53 10.93
CA ALA A 33 -9.56 -12.98 11.85
C ALA A 33 -9.84 -14.49 11.79
N THR A 34 -9.36 -15.19 10.75
CA THR A 34 -9.50 -16.65 10.66
C THR A 34 -8.54 -17.36 11.62
N ASP A 35 -8.92 -18.57 12.03
CA ASP A 35 -8.02 -19.41 12.84
C ASP A 35 -7.01 -20.10 11.92
N PHE A 36 -5.78 -19.62 11.92
CA PHE A 36 -4.66 -20.23 11.20
C PHE A 36 -3.47 -20.42 12.14
N GLY A 37 -2.79 -21.57 12.02
CA GLY A 37 -1.57 -21.87 12.77
C GLY A 37 -0.36 -21.06 12.27
N VAL A 38 0.79 -21.24 12.93
CA VAL A 38 2.07 -20.66 12.49
C VAL A 38 2.57 -21.49 11.30
N GLU A 39 2.10 -21.16 10.11
CA GLU A 39 2.52 -21.80 8.86
C GLU A 39 3.53 -20.91 8.11
N LYS A 40 4.49 -21.56 7.44
CA LYS A 40 5.38 -20.87 6.52
C LYS A 40 4.61 -20.45 5.27
N LYS A 41 5.05 -19.36 4.63
CA LYS A 41 4.50 -18.92 3.35
C LYS A 41 4.57 -20.06 2.33
N SER A 42 3.41 -20.53 1.91
CA SER A 42 3.21 -21.47 0.80
C SER A 42 2.15 -20.86 -0.11
N ASP A 43 1.98 -21.38 -1.32
CA ASP A 43 1.06 -20.79 -2.32
C ASP A 43 -0.40 -20.72 -1.82
N ASP A 44 -0.77 -21.57 -0.85
CA ASP A 44 -2.13 -21.63 -0.27
C ASP A 44 -2.18 -21.17 1.19
N SER A 45 -1.12 -20.51 1.72
CA SER A 45 -1.10 -20.08 3.12
C SER A 45 -2.01 -18.86 3.35
N PRO A 46 -2.53 -18.67 4.58
CA PRO A 46 -3.26 -17.44 4.94
C PRO A 46 -2.45 -16.18 4.70
N LEU A 47 -1.14 -16.21 4.92
CA LEU A 47 -0.25 -15.09 4.62
C LEU A 47 -0.27 -14.76 3.12
N THR A 48 -0.09 -15.75 2.25
CA THR A 48 -0.13 -15.55 0.79
C THR A 48 -1.49 -15.02 0.35
N LEU A 49 -2.58 -15.55 0.90
CA LEU A 49 -3.93 -15.08 0.61
C LEU A 49 -4.13 -13.61 1.03
N ALA A 50 -3.65 -13.22 2.21
CA ALA A 50 -3.74 -11.84 2.69
C ALA A 50 -2.94 -10.88 1.79
N ASP A 51 -1.70 -11.25 1.43
CA ASP A 51 -0.85 -10.49 0.53
C ASP A 51 -1.49 -10.28 -0.85
N GLN A 52 -2.00 -11.35 -1.46
CA GLN A 52 -2.63 -11.30 -2.77
C GLN A 52 -3.89 -10.44 -2.78
N ARG A 53 -4.79 -10.62 -1.80
CA ARG A 53 -6.01 -9.81 -1.69
C ARG A 53 -5.70 -8.33 -1.49
N ALA A 54 -4.72 -8.01 -0.64
CA ALA A 54 -4.27 -6.65 -0.44
C ALA A 54 -3.69 -6.05 -1.72
N HIS A 55 -2.81 -6.80 -2.42
CA HIS A 55 -2.24 -6.38 -3.70
C HIS A 55 -3.32 -6.11 -4.75
N GLU A 56 -4.26 -7.03 -4.94
CA GLU A 56 -5.35 -6.88 -5.93
C GLU A 56 -6.23 -5.66 -5.62
N THR A 57 -6.55 -5.44 -4.35
CA THR A 57 -7.33 -4.28 -3.89
C THR A 57 -6.62 -2.97 -4.21
N ILE A 58 -5.33 -2.86 -3.89
CA ILE A 58 -4.52 -1.68 -4.18
C ILE A 58 -4.39 -1.47 -5.70
N ALA A 59 -4.05 -2.53 -6.43
CA ALA A 59 -3.88 -2.45 -7.88
C ALA A 59 -5.17 -2.02 -8.59
N LYS A 60 -6.33 -2.54 -8.17
CA LYS A 60 -7.64 -2.15 -8.70
C LYS A 60 -7.95 -0.66 -8.44
N ALA A 61 -7.58 -0.16 -7.26
CA ALA A 61 -7.81 1.24 -6.90
C ALA A 61 -6.89 2.21 -7.64
N LEU A 62 -5.62 1.85 -7.84
CA LEU A 62 -4.61 2.76 -8.37
C LEU A 62 -4.43 2.70 -9.90
N ARG A 63 -4.70 1.57 -10.57
CA ARG A 63 -4.59 1.44 -12.03
C ARG A 63 -5.36 2.48 -12.82
N PRO A 64 -6.60 2.86 -12.47
CA PRO A 64 -7.35 3.89 -13.20
C PRO A 64 -6.68 5.26 -13.23
N LEU A 65 -5.73 5.51 -12.33
CA LEU A 65 -4.97 6.77 -12.27
C LEU A 65 -3.87 6.86 -13.34
N GLY A 66 -3.63 5.77 -14.10
CA GLY A 66 -2.75 5.77 -15.26
C GLY A 66 -1.25 5.81 -14.95
N LEU A 67 -0.84 5.58 -13.71
CA LEU A 67 0.57 5.51 -13.33
C LEU A 67 1.04 4.05 -13.22
N PRO A 68 2.31 3.76 -13.58
CA PRO A 68 2.89 2.44 -13.36
C PRO A 68 2.86 2.06 -11.87
N LEU A 69 2.73 0.76 -11.60
CA LEU A 69 2.70 0.22 -10.25
C LEU A 69 3.76 -0.87 -10.10
N LEU A 70 4.67 -0.69 -9.16
CA LEU A 70 5.64 -1.67 -8.70
C LEU A 70 5.20 -2.17 -7.31
N SER A 71 4.84 -3.45 -7.23
CA SER A 71 4.39 -4.08 -6.00
C SER A 71 5.21 -5.31 -5.69
N GLU A 72 5.49 -5.57 -4.42
CA GLU A 72 6.22 -6.76 -3.97
C GLU A 72 5.50 -8.06 -4.40
N GLU A 73 4.17 -8.08 -4.34
CA GLU A 73 3.33 -9.22 -4.76
C GLU A 73 2.90 -9.15 -6.23
N GLY A 74 3.42 -8.19 -6.99
CA GLY A 74 3.13 -8.04 -8.41
C GLY A 74 3.97 -8.94 -9.29
N ARG A 75 3.76 -8.82 -10.61
CA ARG A 75 4.64 -9.48 -11.59
C ARG A 75 6.08 -8.96 -11.46
N ASP A 76 7.04 -9.82 -11.75
CA ASP A 76 8.42 -9.38 -11.89
C ASP A 76 8.56 -8.42 -13.10
N ILE A 77 9.07 -7.22 -12.83
CA ILE A 77 9.23 -6.17 -13.84
C ILE A 77 10.73 -5.93 -14.03
N PRO A 78 11.27 -6.20 -15.23
CA PRO A 78 12.69 -5.98 -15.51
C PRO A 78 13.12 -4.55 -15.21
N PHE A 79 14.33 -4.37 -14.68
CA PHE A 79 14.87 -3.05 -14.39
C PHE A 79 14.86 -2.13 -15.62
N GLU A 80 15.16 -2.65 -16.79
CA GLU A 80 15.17 -1.90 -18.07
C GLU A 80 13.79 -1.29 -18.40
N GLU A 81 12.69 -1.96 -18.02
CA GLU A 81 11.33 -1.44 -18.18
C GLU A 81 11.04 -0.34 -17.15
N ARG A 82 11.31 -0.60 -15.86
CA ARG A 82 10.92 0.28 -14.76
C ARG A 82 11.86 1.46 -14.51
N LYS A 83 13.10 1.43 -15.00
CA LYS A 83 14.07 2.52 -14.80
C LYS A 83 13.63 3.87 -15.38
N GLN A 84 12.71 3.86 -16.34
CA GLN A 84 12.16 5.04 -16.99
C GLN A 84 10.89 5.57 -16.31
N TRP A 85 10.37 4.86 -15.32
CA TRP A 85 9.12 5.24 -14.67
C TRP A 85 9.31 6.45 -13.76
N SER A 86 8.55 7.51 -14.04
CA SER A 86 8.46 8.70 -13.16
C SER A 86 7.24 9.54 -13.55
N PRO A 87 6.25 9.69 -12.69
CA PRO A 87 6.09 9.03 -11.38
C PRO A 87 5.57 7.59 -11.47
N TYR A 88 5.70 6.82 -10.38
CA TYR A 88 5.14 5.48 -10.25
C TYR A 88 4.75 5.17 -8.80
N TRP A 89 3.83 4.23 -8.62
CA TRP A 89 3.46 3.68 -7.32
C TRP A 89 4.45 2.59 -6.90
N LEU A 90 4.93 2.69 -5.66
CA LEU A 90 5.72 1.64 -5.00
C LEU A 90 4.90 1.10 -3.83
N VAL A 91 4.62 -0.19 -3.84
CA VAL A 91 3.65 -0.82 -2.93
C VAL A 91 4.26 -2.04 -2.26
N ASP A 92 4.13 -2.12 -0.94
CA ASP A 92 4.24 -3.33 -0.14
C ASP A 92 2.86 -3.59 0.48
N PRO A 93 2.10 -4.57 -0.05
CA PRO A 93 0.73 -4.81 0.39
C PRO A 93 0.61 -5.29 1.83
N LEU A 94 1.60 -6.05 2.32
CA LEU A 94 1.67 -6.56 3.69
C LEU A 94 3.13 -6.60 4.16
N ASP A 95 3.59 -5.52 4.76
CA ASP A 95 4.89 -5.43 5.42
C ASP A 95 4.80 -5.95 6.85
N GLY A 96 5.74 -6.81 7.24
CA GLY A 96 5.73 -7.48 8.53
C GLY A 96 5.10 -8.89 8.47
N THR A 97 5.49 -9.68 7.48
CA THR A 97 4.96 -11.04 7.26
C THR A 97 5.18 -11.97 8.45
N LYS A 98 6.32 -11.83 9.15
CA LYS A 98 6.61 -12.58 10.38
C LYS A 98 5.65 -12.20 11.51
N GLU A 99 5.35 -10.92 11.62
CA GLU A 99 4.44 -10.35 12.61
C GLU A 99 3.01 -10.79 12.35
N PHE A 100 2.60 -10.87 11.09
CA PHE A 100 1.30 -11.42 10.69
C PHE A 100 1.17 -12.88 11.14
N VAL A 101 2.14 -13.73 10.81
CA VAL A 101 2.14 -15.15 11.16
C VAL A 101 2.19 -15.35 12.68
N ARG A 102 2.96 -14.55 13.41
CA ARG A 102 3.04 -14.57 14.89
C ARG A 102 1.82 -13.98 15.58
N ARG A 103 0.91 -13.36 14.84
CA ARG A 103 -0.31 -12.74 15.35
C ARG A 103 -0.07 -11.65 16.40
N ASN A 104 1.04 -10.92 16.31
CA ASN A 104 1.34 -9.81 17.23
C ASN A 104 0.72 -8.47 16.78
N GLY A 105 0.16 -8.40 15.57
CA GLY A 105 -0.54 -7.23 15.05
C GLY A 105 0.35 -6.11 14.53
N GLU A 106 1.67 -6.33 14.41
CA GLU A 106 2.62 -5.29 14.02
C GLU A 106 3.01 -5.40 12.53
N PHE A 107 2.01 -5.35 11.66
CA PHE A 107 2.19 -5.32 10.22
C PHE A 107 1.43 -4.13 9.61
N THR A 108 1.85 -3.71 8.42
CA THR A 108 1.34 -2.52 7.76
C THR A 108 1.10 -2.73 6.28
N VAL A 109 0.28 -1.85 5.69
CA VAL A 109 0.15 -1.63 4.26
C VAL A 109 0.94 -0.37 3.93
N ASN A 110 1.85 -0.44 2.96
CA ASN A 110 2.70 0.67 2.58
C ASN A 110 2.50 1.03 1.11
N ILE A 111 2.18 2.29 0.82
CA ILE A 111 2.02 2.83 -0.53
C ILE A 111 2.82 4.12 -0.64
N ALA A 112 3.67 4.24 -1.65
CA ALA A 112 4.40 5.46 -1.94
C ALA A 112 4.22 5.88 -3.39
N LEU A 113 4.21 7.18 -3.64
CA LEU A 113 4.41 7.76 -4.97
C LEU A 113 5.87 8.18 -5.09
N VAL A 114 6.57 7.60 -6.05
CA VAL A 114 7.99 7.88 -6.32
C VAL A 114 8.11 8.71 -7.59
N LYS A 115 8.82 9.81 -7.50
CA LYS A 115 9.15 10.69 -8.62
C LYS A 115 10.63 11.02 -8.62
N GLU A 116 11.29 10.88 -9.77
CA GLU A 116 12.72 11.18 -9.89
C GLU A 116 13.56 10.44 -8.83
N ASN A 117 13.28 9.13 -8.65
CA ASN A 117 13.92 8.23 -7.69
C ASN A 117 13.79 8.67 -6.21
N ARG A 118 12.79 9.50 -5.87
CA ARG A 118 12.51 9.93 -4.51
C ARG A 118 11.03 9.76 -4.17
N PRO A 119 10.68 9.27 -2.98
CA PRO A 119 9.30 9.30 -2.54
C PRO A 119 8.85 10.75 -2.35
N VAL A 120 7.72 11.10 -2.96
CA VAL A 120 7.12 12.43 -2.85
C VAL A 120 5.80 12.40 -2.08
N MET A 121 5.26 11.21 -1.86
CA MET A 121 4.06 10.94 -1.09
C MET A 121 4.16 9.54 -0.49
N GLY A 122 3.63 9.34 0.70
CA GLY A 122 3.60 8.04 1.36
C GLY A 122 2.38 7.86 2.25
N VAL A 123 1.90 6.63 2.30
CA VAL A 123 0.83 6.16 3.19
C VAL A 123 1.30 4.89 3.86
N VAL A 124 1.18 4.83 5.18
CA VAL A 124 1.41 3.63 6.00
C VAL A 124 0.17 3.40 6.86
N TYR A 125 -0.47 2.26 6.68
CA TYR A 125 -1.66 1.89 7.45
C TYR A 125 -1.41 0.65 8.30
N ALA A 126 -1.61 0.76 9.61
CA ALA A 126 -1.51 -0.34 10.57
C ALA A 126 -2.92 -0.85 10.93
N PRO A 127 -3.43 -1.91 10.25
CA PRO A 127 -4.85 -2.24 10.29
C PRO A 127 -5.35 -2.78 11.64
N VAL A 128 -4.50 -3.43 12.44
CA VAL A 128 -4.87 -3.93 13.76
C VAL A 128 -5.12 -2.79 14.75
N ARG A 129 -4.33 -1.71 14.65
CA ARG A 129 -4.44 -0.52 15.50
C ARG A 129 -5.35 0.55 14.92
N ASP A 130 -5.74 0.39 13.67
CA ASP A 130 -6.48 1.38 12.89
C ASP A 130 -5.78 2.75 12.83
N TRP A 131 -4.45 2.72 12.69
CA TRP A 131 -3.60 3.89 12.57
C TRP A 131 -3.19 4.13 11.13
N LEU A 132 -3.47 5.33 10.66
CA LEU A 132 -3.06 5.79 9.33
C LEU A 132 -2.02 6.90 9.48
N PHE A 133 -0.88 6.71 8.83
CA PHE A 133 0.16 7.73 8.68
C PHE A 133 0.26 8.11 7.22
N PHE A 134 0.31 9.38 6.93
CA PHE A 134 0.50 9.86 5.57
C PHE A 134 1.31 11.15 5.53
N ALA A 135 2.01 11.33 4.44
CA ALA A 135 2.85 12.50 4.21
C ALA A 135 2.91 12.84 2.72
N GLU A 136 3.09 14.09 2.43
CA GLU A 136 3.40 14.59 1.10
C GLU A 136 4.52 15.62 1.19
N LYS A 137 5.43 15.57 0.22
CA LYS A 137 6.58 16.48 0.16
C LYS A 137 6.13 17.94 0.26
N ASN A 138 6.73 18.67 1.18
CA ASN A 138 6.45 20.08 1.51
C ASN A 138 5.04 20.36 2.09
N LYS A 139 4.27 19.34 2.48
CA LYS A 139 2.95 19.51 3.09
C LYS A 139 2.86 18.94 4.51
N GLY A 140 3.95 18.31 4.99
CA GLY A 140 4.03 17.73 6.33
C GLY A 140 3.67 16.25 6.39
N ALA A 141 3.71 15.72 7.61
CA ALA A 141 3.34 14.33 7.93
C ALA A 141 2.26 14.33 9.02
N TYR A 142 1.31 13.43 8.88
CA TYR A 142 0.09 13.38 9.70
C TYR A 142 -0.17 11.95 10.15
N LYS A 143 -0.81 11.84 11.31
CA LYS A 143 -1.37 10.61 11.84
C LYS A 143 -2.86 10.78 12.05
N LEU A 144 -3.63 9.77 11.69
CA LEU A 144 -5.05 9.65 11.99
C LEU A 144 -5.26 8.36 12.76
N ASP A 145 -5.93 8.46 13.91
CA ASP A 145 -6.47 7.32 14.64
C ASP A 145 -7.91 7.07 14.16
N ASP A 146 -8.37 5.81 14.19
CA ASP A 146 -9.69 5.40 13.74
C ASP A 146 -9.95 5.78 12.25
N ALA A 147 -9.12 5.26 11.36
CA ALA A 147 -9.13 5.59 9.93
C ALA A 147 -10.21 4.81 9.12
N ARG A 148 -10.83 3.76 9.73
CA ARG A 148 -11.89 2.95 9.11
C ARG A 148 -13.24 3.61 9.14
#